data_bade1ec743d43a4d6f379fd9b858c49f
#
_entry.id   bade1ec743d43a4d6f379fd9b858c49f
#
_cell.length_a   1.000
_cell.length_b   1.000
_cell.length_c   1.000
_cell.angle_alpha   90.00
_cell.angle_beta   90.00
_cell.angle_gamma   90.00
#
_symmetry.space_group_name_H-M   'P 1'
#
loop_
_entity.id
_entity.type
_entity.pdbx_description
1 polymer ?
#
loop_
_entity_poly.entity_id
_entity_poly.type
_entity_poly.pdbx_seq_one_letter_code
_entity_poly.pdbx_strand_id
1 'polypeptide(L)'
;MDMKLLPQRTEKLFSEEYFWDQIFHRIGEGESLRVVSNNYGVPYSTLHDRIHKEESKKLRYLEALTSRAMYHAARIEEIVEMVEEGRISPISAKVVIDARKWIASRFHPRQFSEKLTGEGITKGQDIAKLHLLELRNLMNINN
;
A
#
# COMPACT_ATOMS: atom_id res chain seq x y z
N MET A 1 -18.20 1.70 29.79
CA MET A 1 -17.25 2.16 28.75
C MET A 1 -17.70 3.51 28.25
N ASP A 2 -16.94 4.52 28.54
CA ASP A 2 -17.28 5.88 28.14
C ASP A 2 -16.98 6.07 26.65
N MET A 3 -17.99 6.00 25.80
CA MET A 3 -17.87 6.26 24.36
C MET A 3 -17.36 7.67 24.04
N LYS A 4 -17.34 8.57 25.02
CA LYS A 4 -16.81 9.93 24.87
C LYS A 4 -15.27 10.01 24.85
N LEU A 5 -14.58 8.98 25.33
CA LEU A 5 -13.11 8.96 25.34
C LEU A 5 -12.50 8.52 23.99
N LEU A 6 -13.25 7.78 23.17
CA LEU A 6 -12.77 7.31 21.87
C LEU A 6 -12.37 8.43 20.89
N PRO A 7 -13.16 9.50 20.69
CA PRO A 7 -12.76 10.61 19.83
C PRO A 7 -11.54 11.36 20.35
N GLN A 8 -11.44 11.59 21.65
CA GLN A 8 -10.31 12.29 22.26
C GLN A 8 -9.02 11.50 22.14
N ARG A 9 -9.07 10.19 22.36
CA ARG A 9 -7.92 9.29 22.17
C ARG A 9 -7.46 9.28 20.72
N THR A 10 -8.37 9.22 19.78
CA THR A 10 -8.09 9.26 18.35
C THR A 10 -7.44 10.58 17.96
N GLU A 11 -7.97 11.70 18.39
CA GLU A 11 -7.37 13.01 18.11
C GLU A 11 -5.98 13.16 18.72
N LYS A 12 -5.75 12.59 19.90
CA LYS A 12 -4.41 12.55 20.50
C LYS A 12 -3.43 11.77 19.64
N LEU A 13 -3.81 10.57 19.16
CA LEU A 13 -2.99 9.79 18.23
C LEU A 13 -2.70 10.56 16.95
N PHE A 14 -3.71 11.20 16.38
CA PHE A 14 -3.56 11.97 15.15
C PHE A 14 -2.67 13.19 15.29
N SER A 15 -2.46 13.69 16.48
CA SER A 15 -1.52 14.78 16.77
C SER A 15 -0.06 14.34 16.85
N GLU A 16 0.20 13.04 16.93
CA GLU A 16 1.54 12.48 17.06
C GLU A 16 2.10 12.10 15.71
N GLU A 17 3.20 12.73 15.29
CA GLU A 17 3.87 12.42 14.02
C GLU A 17 4.35 10.96 13.98
N TYR A 18 4.81 10.43 15.09
CA TYR A 18 5.24 9.04 15.21
C TYR A 18 4.13 8.04 14.86
N PHE A 19 2.87 8.36 15.21
CA PHE A 19 1.71 7.54 14.85
C PHE A 19 1.59 7.42 13.32
N TRP A 20 1.71 8.52 12.59
CA TRP A 20 1.63 8.52 11.13
C TRP A 20 2.80 7.79 10.48
N ASP A 21 4.01 7.96 11.02
CA ASP A 21 5.19 7.24 10.56
C ASP A 21 4.97 5.72 10.67
N GLN A 22 4.44 5.26 11.79
CA GLN A 22 4.14 3.83 12.00
C GLN A 22 3.04 3.33 11.06
N ILE A 23 1.96 4.09 10.88
CA ILE A 23 0.86 3.73 9.98
C ILE A 23 1.38 3.51 8.55
N PHE A 24 2.08 4.48 8.01
CA PHE A 24 2.56 4.40 6.64
C PHE A 24 3.68 3.37 6.46
N HIS A 25 4.54 3.21 7.44
CA HIS A 25 5.55 2.15 7.43
C HIS A 25 4.91 0.76 7.36
N ARG A 26 3.94 0.47 8.22
CA ARG A 26 3.26 -0.82 8.25
C ARG A 26 2.50 -1.13 6.96
N ILE A 27 1.87 -0.13 6.36
CA ILE A 27 1.22 -0.28 5.05
C ILE A 27 2.26 -0.62 3.98
N GLY A 28 3.40 0.07 3.96
CA GLY A 28 4.50 -0.19 3.05
C GLY A 28 5.09 -1.60 3.19
N GLU A 29 5.04 -2.17 4.39
CA GLU A 29 5.49 -3.52 4.70
C GLU A 29 4.41 -4.60 4.43
N GLY A 30 3.31 -4.24 3.80
CA GLY A 30 2.31 -5.19 3.31
C GLY A 30 1.01 -5.27 4.09
N GLU A 31 0.87 -4.54 5.20
CA GLU A 31 -0.37 -4.54 5.97
C GLU A 31 -1.45 -3.67 5.32
N SER A 32 -2.71 -4.07 5.45
CA SER A 32 -3.82 -3.26 4.97
C SER A 32 -4.16 -2.15 5.96
N LEU A 33 -4.71 -1.04 5.47
CA LEU A 33 -5.16 0.06 6.32
C LEU A 33 -6.19 -0.41 7.36
N ARG A 34 -7.04 -1.37 7.00
CA ARG A 34 -8.04 -1.95 7.91
C ARG A 34 -7.37 -2.68 9.08
N VAL A 35 -6.36 -3.50 8.81
CA VAL A 35 -5.61 -4.21 9.86
C VAL A 35 -4.90 -3.23 10.76
N VAL A 36 -4.24 -2.25 10.21
CA VAL A 36 -3.51 -1.22 10.96
C VAL A 36 -4.47 -0.41 11.85
N SER A 37 -5.61 0.03 11.30
CA SER A 37 -6.62 0.76 12.07
C SER A 37 -7.16 -0.06 13.24
N ASN A 38 -7.45 -1.34 13.02
CA ASN A 38 -7.93 -2.24 14.07
C ASN A 38 -6.90 -2.40 15.18
N ASN A 39 -5.62 -2.52 14.87
CA ASN A 39 -4.54 -2.68 15.85
C ASN A 39 -4.38 -1.44 16.75
N TYR A 40 -4.66 -0.26 16.23
CA TYR A 40 -4.63 0.99 17.01
C TYR A 40 -5.96 1.31 17.70
N GLY A 41 -7.01 0.53 17.42
CA GLY A 41 -8.35 0.80 17.94
C GLY A 41 -8.99 2.05 17.34
N VAL A 42 -8.55 2.48 16.16
CA VAL A 42 -9.12 3.60 15.43
C VAL A 42 -10.10 3.06 14.38
N PRO A 43 -11.32 3.60 14.28
CA PRO A 43 -12.23 3.19 13.22
C PRO A 43 -11.62 3.41 11.83
N TYR A 44 -11.75 2.42 10.95
CA TYR A 44 -11.21 2.48 9.58
C TYR A 44 -11.64 3.75 8.84
N SER A 45 -12.93 4.06 8.87
CA SER A 45 -13.48 5.22 8.18
C SER A 45 -12.87 6.53 8.68
N THR A 46 -12.67 6.65 9.98
CA THR A 46 -12.07 7.83 10.61
C THR A 46 -10.62 8.02 10.17
N LEU A 47 -9.84 6.94 10.17
CA LEU A 47 -8.44 6.98 9.73
C LEU A 47 -8.35 7.28 8.23
N HIS A 48 -9.16 6.62 7.42
CA HIS A 48 -9.23 6.83 5.98
C HIS A 48 -9.57 8.28 5.64
N ASP A 49 -10.60 8.83 6.26
CA ASP A 49 -11.03 10.21 6.01
C ASP A 49 -9.96 11.22 6.42
N ARG A 50 -9.28 10.99 7.54
CA ARG A 50 -8.19 11.87 7.99
C ARG A 50 -7.01 11.86 7.02
N ILE A 51 -6.64 10.71 6.49
CA ILE A 51 -5.59 10.59 5.48
C ILE A 51 -5.95 11.39 4.23
N HIS A 52 -7.17 11.24 3.74
CA HIS A 52 -7.62 11.90 2.50
C HIS A 52 -7.95 13.39 2.65
N LYS A 53 -8.12 13.85 3.87
CA LYS A 53 -8.41 15.25 4.18
C LYS A 53 -7.17 16.16 4.07
N GLU A 54 -5.99 15.62 4.35
CA GLU A 54 -4.74 16.35 4.30
C GLU A 54 -3.89 15.89 3.12
N GLU A 55 -3.50 16.81 2.24
CA GLU A 55 -2.75 16.48 1.03
C GLU A 55 -1.41 15.79 1.33
N SER A 56 -0.69 16.24 2.35
CA SER A 56 0.57 15.63 2.77
C SER A 56 0.41 14.18 3.21
N LYS A 57 -0.63 13.85 3.96
CA LYS A 57 -0.92 12.49 4.39
C LYS A 57 -1.39 11.61 3.23
N LYS A 58 -2.19 12.17 2.32
CA LYS A 58 -2.62 11.47 1.12
C LYS A 58 -1.44 11.06 0.25
N LEU A 59 -0.46 11.96 0.04
CA LEU A 59 0.76 11.66 -0.71
C LEU A 59 1.57 10.56 -0.03
N ARG A 60 1.77 10.62 1.27
CA ARG A 60 2.45 9.59 2.05
C ARG A 60 1.74 8.24 1.97
N TYR A 61 0.42 8.25 1.96
CA TYR A 61 -0.39 7.04 1.81
C TYR A 61 -0.19 6.41 0.43
N LEU A 62 -0.22 7.20 -0.64
CA LEU A 62 0.03 6.71 -2.01
C LEU A 62 1.44 6.12 -2.14
N GLU A 63 2.43 6.75 -1.54
CA GLU A 63 3.80 6.24 -1.46
C GLU A 63 3.87 4.90 -0.71
N ALA A 64 3.18 4.80 0.41
CA ALA A 64 3.08 3.55 1.18
C ALA A 64 2.39 2.44 0.39
N LEU A 65 1.35 2.74 -0.38
CA LEU A 65 0.68 1.77 -1.27
C LEU A 65 1.61 1.27 -2.38
N THR A 66 2.44 2.15 -2.93
CA THR A 66 3.46 1.77 -3.91
C THR A 66 4.48 0.82 -3.29
N SER A 67 4.98 1.14 -2.10
CA SER A 67 5.88 0.27 -1.34
C SER A 67 5.25 -1.09 -1.03
N ARG A 68 3.97 -1.12 -0.70
CA ARG A 68 3.21 -2.35 -0.48
C ARG A 68 3.15 -3.23 -1.73
N ALA A 69 2.95 -2.62 -2.91
CA ALA A 69 2.99 -3.36 -4.18
C ALA A 69 4.36 -4.01 -4.41
N MET A 70 5.43 -3.28 -4.15
CA MET A 70 6.81 -3.80 -4.24
C MET A 70 7.06 -4.92 -3.22
N TYR A 71 6.55 -4.80 -2.02
CA TYR A 71 6.60 -5.86 -1.02
C TYR A 71 5.97 -7.16 -1.51
N HIS A 72 4.77 -7.09 -2.10
CA HIS A 72 4.12 -8.28 -2.65
C HIS A 72 4.89 -8.89 -3.81
N ALA A 73 5.50 -8.06 -4.67
CA ALA A 73 6.36 -8.54 -5.76
C ALA A 73 7.59 -9.28 -5.23
N ALA A 74 8.26 -8.75 -4.23
CA ALA A 74 9.41 -9.38 -3.58
C ALA A 74 9.02 -10.72 -2.93
N ARG A 75 7.86 -10.79 -2.29
CA ARG A 75 7.36 -12.05 -1.71
C ARG A 75 7.07 -13.11 -2.76
N ILE A 76 6.66 -12.72 -3.97
CA ILE A 76 6.48 -13.66 -5.07
C ILE A 76 7.82 -14.33 -5.42
N GLU A 77 8.89 -13.57 -5.52
CA GLU A 77 10.23 -14.10 -5.79
C GLU A 77 10.66 -15.13 -4.73
N GLU A 78 10.46 -14.83 -3.46
CA GLU A 78 10.75 -15.76 -2.36
C GLU A 78 9.90 -17.05 -2.46
N ILE A 79 8.63 -16.95 -2.83
CA ILE A 79 7.75 -18.10 -3.01
C ILE A 79 8.23 -18.97 -4.17
N VAL A 80 8.69 -18.37 -5.26
CA VAL A 80 9.28 -19.10 -6.40
C VAL A 80 10.50 -19.91 -5.95
N GLU A 81 11.40 -19.33 -5.18
CA GLU A 81 12.55 -20.04 -4.60
C GLU A 81 12.09 -21.22 -3.72
N MET A 82 11.08 -21.02 -2.88
CA MET A 82 10.55 -22.09 -2.04
C MET A 82 9.98 -23.26 -2.87
N VAL A 83 9.36 -22.98 -4.01
CA VAL A 83 8.88 -24.03 -4.94
C VAL A 83 10.07 -24.79 -5.55
N GLU A 84 11.09 -24.08 -6.02
CA GLU A 84 12.30 -24.68 -6.61
C GLU A 84 13.03 -25.57 -5.60
N GLU A 85 13.06 -25.16 -4.33
CA GLU A 85 13.63 -25.93 -3.22
C GLU A 85 12.74 -27.08 -2.73
N GLY A 86 11.54 -27.24 -3.25
CA GLY A 86 10.59 -28.27 -2.83
C GLY A 86 9.96 -28.03 -1.47
N ARG A 87 10.04 -26.81 -0.93
CA ARG A 87 9.52 -26.46 0.41
C ARG A 87 8.02 -26.24 0.44
N ILE A 88 7.43 -25.85 -0.67
CA ILE A 88 5.98 -25.68 -0.85
C ILE A 88 5.53 -26.30 -2.17
N SER A 89 4.27 -26.78 -2.21
CA SER A 89 3.72 -27.36 -3.41
C SER A 89 3.49 -26.31 -4.50
N PRO A 90 3.73 -26.62 -5.80
CA PRO A 90 3.44 -25.69 -6.90
C PRO A 90 1.98 -25.23 -6.93
N ILE A 91 1.03 -26.08 -6.58
CA ILE A 91 -0.41 -25.76 -6.58
C ILE A 91 -0.72 -24.71 -5.51
N SER A 92 -0.21 -24.90 -4.29
CA SER A 92 -0.38 -23.92 -3.20
C SER A 92 0.32 -22.60 -3.53
N ALA A 93 1.52 -22.66 -4.07
CA ALA A 93 2.27 -21.49 -4.49
C ALA A 93 1.53 -20.68 -5.54
N LYS A 94 0.93 -21.35 -6.54
CA LYS A 94 0.16 -20.67 -7.59
C LYS A 94 -0.97 -19.81 -7.02
N VAL A 95 -1.73 -20.32 -6.08
CA VAL A 95 -2.84 -19.58 -5.42
C VAL A 95 -2.30 -18.32 -4.73
N VAL A 96 -1.23 -18.45 -3.97
CA VAL A 96 -0.63 -17.32 -3.23
C VAL A 96 -0.02 -16.30 -4.19
N ILE A 97 0.71 -16.75 -5.20
CA ILE A 97 1.31 -15.89 -6.22
C ILE A 97 0.24 -15.10 -6.96
N ASP A 98 -0.82 -15.76 -7.42
CA ASP A 98 -1.93 -15.10 -8.13
C ASP A 98 -2.60 -14.04 -7.25
N ALA A 99 -2.81 -14.32 -5.97
CA ALA A 99 -3.38 -13.35 -5.02
C ALA A 99 -2.45 -12.13 -4.83
N ARG A 100 -1.14 -12.36 -4.68
CA ARG A 100 -0.16 -11.26 -4.52
C ARG A 100 0.00 -10.45 -5.80
N LYS A 101 -0.03 -11.07 -6.97
CA LYS A 101 -0.04 -10.37 -8.27
C LYS A 101 -1.26 -9.44 -8.37
N TRP A 102 -2.44 -9.94 -7.98
CA TRP A 102 -3.66 -9.15 -7.98
C TRP A 102 -3.54 -7.94 -7.05
N ILE A 103 -3.04 -8.12 -5.83
CA ILE A 103 -2.84 -7.03 -4.87
C ILE A 103 -1.85 -6.00 -5.42
N ALA A 104 -0.69 -6.45 -5.90
CA ALA A 104 0.33 -5.57 -6.47
C ALA A 104 -0.21 -4.75 -7.65
N SER A 105 -0.98 -5.38 -8.55
CA SER A 105 -1.56 -4.69 -9.70
C SER A 105 -2.60 -3.64 -9.32
N ARG A 106 -3.28 -3.80 -8.20
CA ARG A 106 -4.24 -2.79 -7.70
C ARG A 106 -3.55 -1.53 -7.19
N PHE A 107 -2.42 -1.68 -6.52
CA PHE A 107 -1.71 -0.54 -5.92
C PHE A 107 -0.67 0.08 -6.85
N HIS A 108 -0.21 -0.66 -7.82
CA HIS A 108 0.71 -0.18 -8.85
C HIS A 108 0.38 -0.81 -10.21
N PRO A 109 -0.77 -0.48 -10.82
CA PRO A 109 -1.26 -1.15 -12.02
C PRO A 109 -0.29 -1.13 -13.19
N ARG A 110 0.43 -0.04 -13.33
CA ARG A 110 1.37 0.16 -14.44
C ARG A 110 2.50 -0.85 -14.45
N GLN A 111 3.08 -1.14 -13.29
CA GLN A 111 4.23 -2.03 -13.19
C GLN A 111 3.85 -3.50 -13.15
N PHE A 112 2.69 -3.83 -12.58
CA PHE A 112 2.29 -5.20 -12.27
C PHE A 112 1.04 -5.70 -12.99
N SER A 113 0.41 -4.89 -13.85
CA SER A 113 -0.77 -5.31 -14.61
C SER A 113 -0.37 -6.04 -15.88
N GLU A 114 -0.97 -7.20 -16.09
CA GLU A 114 -0.80 -7.99 -17.31
C GLU A 114 -1.69 -7.50 -18.47
N LYS A 115 -2.63 -6.58 -18.21
CA LYS A 115 -3.63 -6.13 -19.18
C LYS A 115 -3.24 -4.89 -19.98
N LEU A 116 -1.97 -4.52 -19.98
CA LEU A 116 -1.48 -3.37 -20.73
C LEU A 116 -1.20 -3.77 -22.19
N THR A 117 -2.25 -4.17 -22.93
CA THR A 117 -2.16 -4.47 -24.37
C THR A 117 -3.23 -3.67 -25.12
N GLY A 118 -2.85 -2.95 -26.19
CA GLY A 118 -3.74 -2.20 -27.08
C GLY A 118 -3.95 -0.74 -26.67
N GLU A 119 -5.08 -0.14 -27.11
CA GLU A 119 -5.38 1.29 -26.94
C GLU A 119 -5.48 1.76 -25.49
N GLY A 120 -5.75 0.84 -24.56
CA GLY A 120 -5.69 1.12 -23.12
C GLY A 120 -4.32 1.50 -22.59
N ILE A 121 -3.26 1.14 -23.33
CA ILE A 121 -1.87 1.45 -22.96
C ILE A 121 -1.62 2.95 -22.96
N THR A 122 -2.17 3.68 -23.95
CA THR A 122 -1.86 5.11 -24.12
C THR A 122 -2.39 5.95 -22.96
N LYS A 123 -3.62 5.73 -22.53
CA LYS A 123 -4.21 6.43 -21.37
C LYS A 123 -3.54 6.02 -20.05
N GLY A 124 -3.25 4.73 -19.90
CA GLY A 124 -2.54 4.21 -18.74
C GLY A 124 -1.10 4.73 -18.65
N GLN A 125 -0.41 4.86 -19.80
CA GLN A 125 0.94 5.41 -19.86
C GLN A 125 0.98 6.90 -19.50
N ASP A 126 -0.02 7.69 -19.89
CA ASP A 126 -0.08 9.11 -19.59
C ASP A 126 -0.35 9.37 -18.11
N ILE A 127 -1.30 8.66 -17.52
CA ILE A 127 -1.57 8.71 -16.07
C ILE A 127 -0.35 8.26 -15.28
N ALA A 128 0.32 7.23 -15.74
CA ALA A 128 1.47 6.65 -15.08
C ALA A 128 2.75 7.50 -15.26
N LYS A 129 2.90 8.22 -16.37
CA LYS A 129 3.97 9.24 -16.52
C LYS A 129 3.77 10.39 -15.55
N LEU A 130 2.53 10.85 -15.37
CA LEU A 130 2.17 11.87 -14.39
C LEU A 130 2.52 11.39 -12.97
N HIS A 131 2.14 10.15 -12.64
CA HIS A 131 2.43 9.58 -11.33
C HIS A 131 3.93 9.39 -11.07
N LEU A 132 4.69 8.95 -12.09
CA LEU A 132 6.16 8.87 -12.00
C LEU A 132 6.83 10.23 -11.87
N LEU A 133 6.31 11.26 -12.56
CA LEU A 133 6.81 12.62 -12.44
C LEU A 133 6.56 13.16 -11.03
N GLU A 134 5.38 12.88 -10.46
CA GLU A 134 5.04 13.23 -9.08
C GLU A 134 5.97 12.54 -8.08
N LEU A 135 6.17 11.23 -8.22
CA LEU A 135 7.09 10.46 -7.37
C LEU A 135 8.53 10.94 -7.52
N ARG A 136 8.98 11.23 -8.75
CA ARG A 136 10.33 11.76 -9.00
C ARG A 136 10.50 13.12 -8.38
N ASN A 137 9.50 14.00 -8.48
CA ASN A 137 9.54 15.32 -7.85
C ASN A 137 9.60 15.21 -6.32
N LEU A 138 8.85 14.28 -5.73
CA LEU A 138 8.90 14.00 -4.29
C LEU A 138 10.28 13.49 -3.85
N MET A 139 10.92 12.62 -4.64
CA MET A 139 12.26 12.13 -4.35
C MET A 139 13.34 13.20 -4.53
N ASN A 140 13.17 14.12 -5.47
CA ASN A 140 14.12 15.23 -5.69
C ASN A 140 14.01 16.35 -4.65
N ILE A 141 12.90 16.45 -3.94
CA ILE A 141 12.72 17.41 -2.84
C ILE A 141 13.47 16.96 -1.59
N ASN A 142 13.81 15.67 -1.47
CA ASN A 142 14.52 15.08 -0.33
C ASN A 142 16.06 14.99 -0.52
N ASN A 143 16.58 15.60 -1.58
CA ASN A 143 18.03 15.72 -1.80
C ASN A 143 18.48 17.17 -1.56
#